data_0364bd3d67b3a6fb1785604e860c238f
#
_entry.id   0364bd3d67b3a6fb1785604e860c238f
#
_cell.length_a   1.000
_cell.length_b   1.000
_cell.length_c   1.000
_cell.angle_alpha   90.00
_cell.angle_beta   90.00
_cell.angle_gamma   90.00
#
_symmetry.space_group_name_H-M   'P 1'
#
loop_
_entity.id
_entity.type
_entity.pdbx_description
1 polymer ?
#
loop_
_entity_poly.entity_id
_entity_poly.type
_entity_poly.pdbx_seq_one_letter_code
_entity_poly.pdbx_strand_id
1 'polypeptide(L)'
;MLAFWTRRIKETFIQEAMLDEKEIMLLESCIKGEKRTAQAAKFNVSPETLQRRIKKLQQKYDWVQKEHSDIMPERLTEKWQKTDKKYYLAWKLHED
;
A
#
# COMPACT_ATOMS: atom_id res chain seq x y z
N MET A 1 -0.78 0.19 -4.38
CA MET A 1 -0.89 0.67 -3.00
C MET A 1 -1.12 2.17 -2.99
N LEU A 2 -1.03 2.81 -1.85
CA LEU A 2 -1.18 4.27 -1.77
C LEU A 2 -0.06 4.96 -2.53
N ALA A 3 -0.36 6.16 -3.05
CA ALA A 3 0.63 6.96 -3.74
C ALA A 3 1.64 7.59 -2.77
N PHE A 4 1.25 7.74 -1.52
CA PHE A 4 2.16 8.20 -0.46
C PHE A 4 1.74 7.59 0.86
N TRP A 5 2.68 7.57 1.81
CA TRP A 5 2.46 6.98 3.12
C TRP A 5 2.99 7.90 4.21
N THR A 6 2.19 8.09 5.25
CA THR A 6 2.70 8.68 6.47
C THR A 6 3.10 7.57 7.42
N ARG A 7 3.92 7.91 8.40
CA ARG A 7 4.32 6.98 9.43
C ARG A 7 3.10 6.42 10.17
N ARG A 8 2.12 7.26 10.44
CA ARG A 8 0.89 6.87 11.14
C ARG A 8 0.09 5.84 10.35
N ILE A 9 -0.07 6.05 9.05
CA ILE A 9 -0.76 5.11 8.18
C ILE A 9 -0.04 3.77 8.17
N LYS A 10 1.27 3.79 7.99
CA LYS A 10 2.09 2.59 7.93
C LYS A 10 2.00 1.80 9.24
N GLU A 11 2.18 2.45 10.37
CA GLU A 11 2.14 1.79 11.67
C GLU A 11 0.75 1.22 11.97
N THR A 12 -0.30 1.97 11.67
CA THR A 12 -1.67 1.50 11.87
C THR A 12 -1.94 0.27 11.03
N PHE A 13 -1.55 0.29 9.76
CA PHE A 13 -1.73 -0.85 8.88
C PHE A 13 -0.98 -2.08 9.38
N ILE A 14 0.29 -1.94 9.70
CA ILE A 14 1.11 -3.05 10.18
C ILE A 14 0.50 -3.68 11.44
N GLN A 15 0.10 -2.85 12.37
CA GLN A 15 -0.45 -3.30 13.65
C GLN A 15 -1.82 -3.96 13.49
N GLU A 16 -2.74 -3.28 12.80
CA GLU A 16 -4.13 -3.75 12.71
C GLU A 16 -4.28 -4.94 11.74
N ALA A 17 -3.50 -5.01 10.71
CA ALA A 17 -3.49 -6.14 9.80
C ALA A 17 -2.63 -7.29 10.31
N MET A 18 -1.91 -7.09 11.40
CA MET A 18 -1.02 -8.10 11.98
C MET A 18 -0.05 -8.66 10.95
N LEU A 19 0.62 -7.76 10.24
CA LEU A 19 1.54 -8.15 9.18
C LEU A 19 2.75 -8.89 9.74
N ASP A 20 3.15 -9.96 9.09
CA ASP A 20 4.38 -10.66 9.45
C ASP A 20 5.61 -9.95 8.87
N GLU A 21 6.79 -10.43 9.22
CA GLU A 21 8.04 -9.80 8.81
C GLU A 21 8.18 -9.71 7.30
N LYS A 22 7.78 -10.77 6.57
CA LYS A 22 7.86 -10.79 5.11
C LYS A 22 6.91 -9.77 4.48
N GLU A 23 5.72 -9.66 5.04
CA GLU A 23 4.73 -8.68 4.56
C GLU A 23 5.19 -7.26 4.82
N ILE A 24 5.80 -7.01 5.98
CA ILE A 24 6.34 -5.70 6.32
C ILE A 24 7.46 -5.32 5.35
N MET A 25 8.36 -6.24 5.04
CA MET A 25 9.44 -6.00 4.09
C MET A 25 8.90 -5.66 2.70
N LEU A 26 7.88 -6.37 2.26
CA LEU A 26 7.24 -6.11 0.98
C LEU A 26 6.54 -4.75 1.00
N LEU A 27 5.84 -4.42 2.06
CA LEU A 27 5.20 -3.12 2.22
C LEU A 27 6.22 -1.99 2.13
N GLU A 28 7.32 -2.11 2.84
CA GLU A 28 8.38 -1.10 2.83
C GLU A 28 8.98 -0.93 1.44
N SER A 29 9.16 -2.02 0.71
CA SER A 29 9.63 -1.99 -0.67
C SER A 29 8.65 -1.24 -1.57
N CYS A 30 7.35 -1.47 -1.40
CA CYS A 30 6.32 -0.75 -2.15
C CYS A 30 6.30 0.74 -1.81
N ILE A 31 6.46 1.09 -0.55
CA ILE A 31 6.50 2.48 -0.10
C ILE A 31 7.68 3.22 -0.73
N LYS A 32 8.83 2.55 -0.83
CA LYS A 32 10.02 3.12 -1.48
C LYS A 32 9.88 3.27 -2.98
N GLY A 33 8.84 2.68 -3.57
CA GLY A 33 8.61 2.74 -5.01
C GLY A 33 9.52 1.85 -5.82
N GLU A 34 10.01 0.76 -5.26
CA GLU A 34 10.86 -0.17 -5.98
C GLU A 34 10.10 -0.83 -7.13
N LYS A 35 10.79 -1.02 -8.26
CA LYS A 35 10.18 -1.64 -9.44
C LYS A 35 9.88 -3.11 -9.19
N ARG A 36 8.84 -3.63 -9.85
CA ARG A 36 8.43 -5.03 -9.71
C ARG A 36 9.56 -6.01 -10.04
N THR A 37 10.36 -5.72 -11.06
CA THR A 37 11.50 -6.57 -11.42
C THR A 37 12.54 -6.62 -10.30
N ALA A 38 12.83 -5.47 -9.70
CA ALA A 38 13.75 -5.39 -8.58
C ALA A 38 13.20 -6.11 -7.35
N GLN A 39 11.91 -5.98 -7.07
CA GLN A 39 11.26 -6.66 -5.96
C GLN A 39 11.28 -8.17 -6.12
N ALA A 40 10.98 -8.66 -7.32
CA ALA A 40 10.99 -10.10 -7.60
C ALA A 40 12.39 -10.68 -7.36
N ALA A 41 13.43 -9.99 -7.81
CA ALA A 41 14.81 -10.41 -7.58
C ALA A 41 15.18 -10.36 -6.09
N LYS A 42 14.81 -9.28 -5.42
CA LYS A 42 15.13 -9.07 -4.01
C LYS A 42 14.50 -10.15 -3.11
N PHE A 43 13.26 -10.50 -3.37
CA PHE A 43 12.53 -11.48 -2.58
C PHE A 43 12.65 -12.90 -3.13
N ASN A 44 13.39 -13.08 -4.22
CA ASN A 44 13.63 -14.37 -4.85
C ASN A 44 12.33 -15.11 -5.16
N VAL A 45 11.41 -14.43 -5.81
CA VAL A 45 10.11 -15.00 -6.20
C VAL A 45 9.85 -14.68 -7.67
N SER A 46 8.94 -15.44 -8.29
CA SER A 46 8.49 -15.16 -9.64
C SER A 46 7.63 -13.89 -9.69
N PRO A 47 7.52 -13.24 -10.86
CA PRO A 47 6.63 -12.09 -10.99
C PRO A 47 5.19 -12.39 -10.60
N GLU A 48 4.69 -13.58 -10.91
CA GLU A 48 3.33 -13.99 -10.58
C GLU A 48 3.14 -14.13 -9.07
N THR A 49 4.11 -14.71 -8.38
CA THR A 49 4.09 -14.83 -6.93
C THR A 49 4.14 -13.47 -6.26
N LEU A 50 4.99 -12.57 -6.77
CA LEU A 50 5.09 -11.21 -6.26
C LEU A 50 3.76 -10.48 -6.41
N GLN A 51 3.15 -10.55 -7.59
CA GLN A 51 1.86 -9.93 -7.87
C GLN A 51 0.78 -10.41 -6.90
N ARG A 52 0.75 -11.71 -6.64
CA ARG A 52 -0.20 -12.33 -5.72
C ARG A 52 -0.01 -11.83 -4.30
N ARG A 53 1.24 -11.71 -3.86
CA ARG A 53 1.57 -11.21 -2.52
C ARG A 53 1.18 -9.75 -2.35
N ILE A 54 1.43 -8.92 -3.37
CA ILE A 54 1.06 -7.52 -3.37
C ILE A 54 -0.46 -7.38 -3.33
N LYS A 55 -1.17 -8.17 -4.13
CA LYS A 55 -2.63 -8.15 -4.16
C LYS A 55 -3.22 -8.52 -2.80
N LYS A 56 -2.66 -9.52 -2.15
CA LYS A 56 -3.09 -9.93 -0.81
C LYS A 56 -2.85 -8.81 0.20
N LEU A 57 -1.73 -8.14 0.11
CA LEU A 57 -1.40 -7.01 0.97
C LEU A 57 -2.40 -5.87 0.76
N GLN A 58 -2.77 -5.59 -0.48
CA GLN A 58 -3.77 -4.58 -0.82
C GLN A 58 -5.15 -4.92 -0.24
N GLN A 59 -5.52 -6.20 -0.30
CA GLN A 59 -6.79 -6.67 0.28
C GLN A 59 -6.81 -6.46 1.79
N LYS A 60 -5.70 -6.75 2.46
CA LYS A 60 -5.57 -6.52 3.90
C LYS A 60 -5.69 -5.04 4.23
N TYR A 61 -5.08 -4.18 3.42
CA TYR A 61 -5.20 -2.74 3.61
C TYR A 61 -6.65 -2.28 3.49
N ASP A 62 -7.35 -2.72 2.45
CA ASP A 62 -8.74 -2.31 2.24
C ASP A 62 -9.63 -2.75 3.40
N TRP A 63 -9.37 -3.92 3.94
CA TRP A 63 -10.12 -4.43 5.07
C TRP A 63 -9.89 -3.59 6.34
N VAL A 64 -8.66 -3.28 6.65
CA VAL A 64 -8.32 -2.45 7.82
C VAL A 64 -8.80 -1.02 7.63
N GLN A 65 -8.68 -0.50 6.41
CA GLN A 65 -9.07 0.88 6.08
C GLN A 65 -10.55 1.15 6.41
N LYS A 66 -11.42 0.17 6.21
CA LYS A 66 -12.85 0.34 6.50
C LYS A 66 -13.12 0.67 7.95
N GLU A 67 -12.33 0.13 8.86
CA GLU A 67 -12.48 0.36 10.30
C GLU A 67 -11.69 1.57 10.80
N HIS A 68 -10.73 2.04 10.01
CA HIS A 68 -9.84 3.14 10.38
C HIS A 68 -9.86 4.23 9.31
N SER A 69 -11.03 4.54 8.79
CA SER A 69 -11.19 5.51 7.70
C SER A 69 -10.80 6.94 8.10
N ASP A 70 -10.78 7.24 9.38
CA ASP A 70 -10.34 8.53 9.91
C ASP A 70 -8.82 8.71 9.81
N ILE A 71 -8.07 7.61 9.79
CA ILE A 71 -6.60 7.62 9.74
C ILE A 71 -6.10 7.19 8.38
N MET A 72 -6.73 6.16 7.81
CA MET A 72 -6.28 5.49 6.59
C MET A 72 -7.14 5.88 5.40
N PRO A 73 -6.55 6.55 4.40
CA PRO A 73 -7.29 6.89 3.19
C PRO A 73 -7.50 5.64 2.33
N GLU A 74 -8.54 5.67 1.49
CA GLU A 74 -8.80 4.61 0.55
C GLU A 74 -7.66 4.52 -0.48
N ARG A 75 -7.35 3.27 -0.90
CA ARG A 75 -6.41 3.08 -1.99
C ARG A 75 -6.96 3.70 -3.27
N LEU A 76 -6.10 4.40 -3.99
CA LEU A 76 -6.45 4.85 -5.32
C LEU A 76 -6.42 3.65 -6.27
N THR A 77 -7.55 3.36 -6.88
CA THR A 77 -7.61 2.36 -7.94
C THR A 77 -7.03 2.95 -9.22
N GLU A 78 -6.72 2.09 -10.18
CA GLU A 78 -6.24 2.56 -11.47
C GLU A 78 -7.20 3.56 -12.12
N LYS A 79 -8.49 3.31 -11.98
CA LYS A 79 -9.52 4.22 -12.48
C LYS A 79 -9.39 5.61 -11.85
N TRP A 80 -9.20 5.67 -10.54
CA TRP A 80 -9.08 6.93 -9.81
C TRP A 80 -7.79 7.67 -10.18
N GLN A 81 -6.70 6.94 -10.33
CA GLN A 81 -5.42 7.54 -10.71
C GLN A 81 -5.49 8.23 -12.06
N LYS A 82 -6.27 7.68 -13.00
CA LYS A 82 -6.42 8.25 -14.33
C LYS A 82 -7.38 9.43 -14.37
N THR A 83 -8.43 9.41 -13.54
CA THR A 83 -9.52 10.38 -13.64
C THR A 83 -9.55 11.42 -12.53
N ASP A 84 -8.88 11.17 -11.41
CA ASP A 84 -9.04 11.96 -10.20
C ASP A 84 -7.73 12.39 -9.55
N LYS A 85 -6.87 13.03 -10.34
CA LYS A 85 -5.68 13.69 -9.83
C LYS A 85 -6.02 14.71 -8.74
N LYS A 86 -7.14 15.40 -8.90
CA LYS A 86 -7.62 16.38 -7.92
C LYS A 86 -7.92 15.72 -6.58
N TYR A 87 -8.56 14.58 -6.60
CA TYR A 87 -8.91 13.83 -5.40
C TYR A 87 -7.67 13.39 -4.65
N TYR A 88 -6.71 12.86 -5.41
CA TYR A 88 -5.43 12.44 -4.84
C TYR A 88 -4.68 13.60 -4.20
N LEU A 89 -4.64 14.75 -4.87
CA LEU A 89 -3.98 15.94 -4.34
C LEU A 89 -4.68 16.46 -3.08
N ALA A 90 -6.00 16.35 -3.02
CA ALA A 90 -6.75 16.74 -1.83
C ALA A 90 -6.36 15.87 -0.64
N TRP A 91 -6.20 14.58 -0.84
CA TRP A 91 -5.71 13.68 0.19
C TRP A 91 -4.35 14.11 0.70
N LYS A 92 -3.45 14.39 -0.22
CA LYS A 92 -2.08 14.77 0.12
C LYS A 92 -2.05 16.04 0.97
N LEU A 93 -2.93 16.99 0.69
CA LEU A 93 -3.02 18.23 1.45
C LEU A 93 -3.57 18.01 2.86
N HIS A 94 -4.42 17.03 3.05
CA HIS A 94 -5.01 16.70 4.35
C HIS A 94 -4.16 15.74 5.17
N GLU A 95 -3.10 15.22 4.60
CA GLU A 95 -2.34 14.11 5.18
C GLU A 95 -1.28 14.54 6.17
N ASP A 96 -0.99 15.62 6.45
CA ASP A 96 0.11 16.05 7.32
C ASP A 96 0.52 15.10 8.41
#